data_516eb8c92c30322b55239f8d99e91ecc
#
_entry.id   516eb8c92c30322b55239f8d99e91ecc
#
_cell.length_a   1.000
_cell.length_b   1.000
_cell.length_c   1.000
_cell.angle_alpha   90.00
_cell.angle_beta   90.00
_cell.angle_gamma   90.00
#
_symmetry.space_group_name_H-M   'P 1'
#
loop_
_entity.id
_entity.type
_entity.pdbx_description
1 polymer ?
#
loop_
_entity_poly.entity_id
_entity_poly.type
_entity_poly.pdbx_seq_one_letter_code
_entity_poly.pdbx_strand_id
1 'polypeptide(L)'
;MTHSSSRENQSSPVGTAGPEPESAEDLVWGVHPVQEALEKDPTTIREITVQQGKTGYRLQRLIDLARDQGVLVRFASADRLGVPRHCRHQGVVARLNAVRVFPFSHLLERLADHSQEKPRTVLALDSLQDPRNLGSILRSALAAGFSDVLMTRERSVPLTGTVVRASAGAVAHLHLYQVGNLVDALDSLKKHGYWIYGTVTEQSAASIYTVDFSGPICVVIGSEGKGLRPLVRKQSDFLVTIPMQAAFNSLNVSVAAAIVMFEIVRRYPE
;
A
#
# COMPACT_ATOMS: atom_id res chain seq x y z
N MET A 1 -43.43 -40.36 -32.81
CA MET A 1 -42.25 -40.87 -32.12
C MET A 1 -41.22 -39.74 -32.12
N THR A 2 -41.20 -38.95 -31.08
CA THR A 2 -40.35 -37.77 -30.94
C THR A 2 -39.57 -37.93 -29.63
N HIS A 3 -38.27 -38.16 -29.73
CA HIS A 3 -37.37 -38.20 -28.59
C HIS A 3 -36.94 -36.77 -28.23
N SER A 4 -37.36 -36.34 -27.05
CA SER A 4 -36.89 -35.13 -26.38
C SER A 4 -35.62 -35.47 -25.61
N SER A 5 -34.51 -34.81 -25.95
CA SER A 5 -33.22 -34.96 -25.25
C SER A 5 -33.03 -33.77 -24.32
N SER A 6 -33.19 -34.01 -23.03
CA SER A 6 -32.88 -33.04 -21.96
C SER A 6 -31.36 -32.92 -21.81
N ARG A 7 -30.84 -31.72 -22.00
CA ARG A 7 -29.45 -31.40 -21.67
C ARG A 7 -29.39 -30.91 -20.22
N GLU A 8 -28.76 -31.72 -19.37
CA GLU A 8 -28.37 -31.34 -18.02
C GLU A 8 -27.24 -30.31 -18.08
N ASN A 9 -27.50 -29.21 -17.44
CA ASN A 9 -26.56 -28.11 -17.28
C ASN A 9 -25.64 -28.42 -16.06
N GLN A 10 -24.45 -28.95 -16.33
CA GLN A 10 -23.44 -29.15 -15.29
C GLN A 10 -22.76 -27.81 -15.00
N SER A 11 -23.07 -27.23 -13.88
CA SER A 11 -22.35 -26.12 -13.26
C SER A 11 -20.98 -26.60 -12.82
N SER A 12 -19.94 -26.12 -13.48
CA SER A 12 -18.54 -26.31 -13.08
C SER A 12 -18.26 -25.59 -11.77
N PRO A 13 -17.50 -26.20 -10.83
CA PRO A 13 -17.13 -25.53 -9.59
C PRO A 13 -16.16 -24.38 -9.88
N VAL A 14 -16.39 -23.24 -9.22
CA VAL A 14 -15.50 -22.09 -9.18
C VAL A 14 -14.15 -22.56 -8.64
N GLY A 15 -13.15 -22.60 -9.51
CA GLY A 15 -11.79 -22.94 -9.15
C GLY A 15 -11.23 -21.93 -8.15
N THR A 16 -10.86 -22.39 -6.98
CA THR A 16 -10.00 -21.67 -6.05
C THR A 16 -8.70 -21.36 -6.77
N ALA A 17 -8.44 -20.07 -7.03
CA ALA A 17 -7.18 -19.61 -7.56
C ALA A 17 -6.06 -20.08 -6.63
N GLY A 18 -5.20 -20.94 -7.12
CA GLY A 18 -3.97 -21.34 -6.44
C GLY A 18 -3.07 -20.11 -6.25
N PRO A 19 -2.09 -20.20 -5.32
CA PRO A 19 -1.19 -19.08 -5.07
C PRO A 19 -0.52 -18.67 -6.39
N GLU A 20 -0.58 -17.37 -6.73
CA GLU A 20 0.12 -16.80 -7.87
C GLU A 20 1.62 -17.12 -7.81
N PRO A 21 2.30 -17.26 -8.95
CA PRO A 21 3.73 -17.55 -8.96
C PRO A 21 4.49 -16.45 -8.22
N GLU A 22 5.16 -16.84 -7.16
CA GLU A 22 5.90 -15.99 -6.22
C GLU A 22 6.97 -15.19 -6.99
N SER A 23 6.85 -13.87 -6.98
CA SER A 23 7.82 -12.99 -7.64
C SER A 23 9.10 -12.88 -6.82
N ALA A 24 10.26 -12.78 -7.46
CA ALA A 24 11.53 -12.52 -6.77
C ALA A 24 11.54 -11.17 -6.01
N GLU A 25 10.55 -10.33 -6.24
CA GLU A 25 10.39 -9.01 -5.61
C GLU A 25 9.96 -9.11 -4.15
N ASP A 26 9.36 -10.24 -3.72
CA ASP A 26 8.95 -10.49 -2.33
C ASP A 26 10.05 -11.12 -1.48
N LEU A 27 11.25 -11.24 -2.02
CA LEU A 27 12.39 -11.84 -1.34
C LEU A 27 13.41 -10.78 -0.89
N VAL A 28 13.91 -10.95 0.32
CA VAL A 28 15.09 -10.24 0.86
C VAL A 28 16.17 -11.27 1.13
N TRP A 29 17.39 -11.06 0.63
CA TRP A 29 18.47 -12.02 0.77
C TRP A 29 19.77 -11.39 1.29
N GLY A 30 20.57 -12.24 1.93
CA GLY A 30 21.82 -11.86 2.59
C GLY A 30 21.61 -11.58 4.09
N VAL A 31 22.66 -11.87 4.89
CA VAL A 31 22.59 -11.83 6.36
C VAL A 31 22.19 -10.45 6.86
N HIS A 32 22.85 -9.37 6.38
CA HIS A 32 22.54 -8.02 6.81
C HIS A 32 21.16 -7.52 6.43
N PRO A 33 20.70 -7.62 5.17
CA PRO A 33 19.35 -7.17 4.80
C PRO A 33 18.24 -7.94 5.52
N VAL A 34 18.42 -9.25 5.74
CA VAL A 34 17.43 -10.06 6.46
C VAL A 34 17.43 -9.71 7.95
N GLN A 35 18.58 -9.49 8.54
CA GLN A 35 18.69 -9.03 9.94
C GLN A 35 18.04 -7.65 10.11
N GLU A 36 18.32 -6.71 9.23
CA GLU A 36 17.71 -5.36 9.26
C GLU A 36 16.19 -5.42 9.14
N ALA A 37 15.65 -6.25 8.24
CA ALA A 37 14.22 -6.43 8.11
C ALA A 37 13.60 -7.02 9.39
N LEU A 38 14.27 -7.99 10.00
CA LEU A 38 13.84 -8.65 11.23
C LEU A 38 13.84 -7.70 12.44
N GLU A 39 14.90 -6.89 12.57
CA GLU A 39 15.04 -5.92 13.66
C GLU A 39 14.05 -4.73 13.54
N LYS A 40 13.71 -4.34 12.30
CA LYS A 40 12.76 -3.26 12.06
C LYS A 40 11.31 -3.67 12.31
N ASP A 41 10.89 -4.78 11.70
CA ASP A 41 9.52 -5.27 11.81
C ASP A 41 9.43 -6.75 11.41
N PRO A 42 9.50 -7.68 12.38
CA PRO A 42 9.43 -9.12 12.14
C PRO A 42 8.08 -9.55 11.52
N THR A 43 7.01 -8.77 11.71
CA THR A 43 5.68 -9.09 11.19
C THR A 43 5.61 -9.00 9.67
N THR A 44 6.54 -8.29 9.04
CA THR A 44 6.66 -8.23 7.57
C THR A 44 7.27 -9.49 6.97
N ILE A 45 7.86 -10.38 7.77
CA ILE A 45 8.54 -11.57 7.31
C ILE A 45 7.62 -12.78 7.51
N ARG A 46 7.31 -13.48 6.42
CA ARG A 46 6.54 -14.72 6.43
C ARG A 46 7.36 -15.90 6.92
N GLU A 47 8.58 -16.03 6.37
CA GLU A 47 9.51 -17.10 6.70
C GLU A 47 10.94 -16.72 6.30
N ILE A 48 11.90 -17.32 6.97
CA ILE A 48 13.32 -17.22 6.62
C ILE A 48 13.79 -18.60 6.19
N THR A 49 14.37 -18.70 4.99
CA THR A 49 14.97 -19.93 4.48
C THR A 49 16.49 -19.85 4.58
N VAL A 50 17.09 -20.79 5.28
CA VAL A 50 18.53 -20.91 5.47
C VAL A 50 19.05 -22.08 4.66
N GLN A 51 20.17 -21.90 3.97
CA GLN A 51 20.83 -22.95 3.20
C GLN A 51 21.37 -24.05 4.13
N GLN A 52 21.00 -25.30 3.87
CA GLN A 52 21.53 -26.45 4.58
C GLN A 52 23.06 -26.51 4.49
N GLY A 53 23.72 -26.87 5.59
CA GLY A 53 25.19 -26.96 5.68
C GLY A 53 25.91 -25.60 5.74
N LYS A 54 25.24 -24.48 5.63
CA LYS A 54 25.83 -23.18 5.91
C LYS A 54 25.89 -22.95 7.41
N THR A 55 27.09 -22.59 7.88
CA THR A 55 27.35 -22.29 9.28
C THR A 55 28.08 -20.92 9.39
N GLY A 56 27.99 -20.30 10.54
CA GLY A 56 28.66 -19.05 10.83
C GLY A 56 27.98 -18.30 11.96
N TYR A 57 28.76 -17.63 12.80
CA TYR A 57 28.29 -16.92 14.00
C TYR A 57 27.16 -15.92 13.68
N ARG A 58 27.33 -15.12 12.60
CA ARG A 58 26.32 -14.12 12.20
C ARG A 58 25.02 -14.77 11.74
N LEU A 59 25.10 -15.90 11.01
CA LEU A 59 23.93 -16.62 10.55
C LEU A 59 23.20 -17.27 11.73
N GLN A 60 23.93 -17.82 12.69
CA GLN A 60 23.33 -18.41 13.89
C GLN A 60 22.60 -17.35 14.72
N ARG A 61 23.21 -16.17 14.97
CA ARG A 61 22.52 -15.07 15.66
C ARG A 61 21.23 -14.63 14.96
N LEU A 62 21.22 -14.59 13.62
CA LEU A 62 20.04 -14.25 12.85
C LEU A 62 18.93 -15.31 13.02
N ILE A 63 19.31 -16.59 13.03
CA ILE A 63 18.37 -17.71 13.26
C ILE A 63 17.76 -17.61 14.66
N ASP A 64 18.57 -17.34 15.66
CA ASP A 64 18.12 -17.23 17.05
C ASP A 64 17.19 -16.03 17.21
N LEU A 65 17.56 -14.87 16.68
CA LEU A 65 16.71 -13.67 16.65
C LEU A 65 15.37 -13.92 15.96
N ALA A 66 15.38 -14.62 14.82
CA ALA A 66 14.15 -14.96 14.09
C ALA A 66 13.21 -15.83 14.92
N ARG A 67 13.77 -16.83 15.63
CA ARG A 67 13.01 -17.71 16.51
C ARG A 67 12.43 -16.98 17.71
N ASP A 68 13.24 -16.11 18.34
CA ASP A 68 12.82 -15.31 19.49
C ASP A 68 11.66 -14.37 19.13
N GLN A 69 11.62 -13.90 17.88
CA GLN A 69 10.55 -13.06 17.34
C GLN A 69 9.39 -13.86 16.69
N GLY A 70 9.39 -15.19 16.81
CA GLY A 70 8.32 -16.06 16.30
C GLY A 70 8.28 -16.20 14.79
N VAL A 71 9.35 -15.81 14.07
CA VAL A 71 9.45 -15.95 12.61
C VAL A 71 9.83 -17.39 12.24
N LEU A 72 9.09 -17.97 11.31
CA LEU A 72 9.35 -19.33 10.84
C LEU A 72 10.70 -19.45 10.14
N VAL A 73 11.59 -20.33 10.63
CA VAL A 73 12.88 -20.65 10.01
C VAL A 73 12.84 -22.04 9.38
N ARG A 74 13.13 -22.10 8.08
CA ARG A 74 13.25 -23.35 7.31
C ARG A 74 14.68 -23.56 6.82
N PHE A 75 15.04 -24.81 6.57
CA PHE A 75 16.32 -25.17 5.97
C PHE A 75 16.09 -25.83 4.62
N ALA A 76 16.79 -25.38 3.59
CA ALA A 76 16.67 -25.91 2.23
C ALA A 76 18.02 -25.99 1.52
N SER A 77 18.09 -26.79 0.47
CA SER A 77 19.26 -26.82 -0.43
C SER A 77 19.38 -25.48 -1.21
N ALA A 78 20.58 -25.18 -1.69
CA ALA A 78 20.88 -23.89 -2.34
C ALA A 78 19.97 -23.59 -3.56
N ASP A 79 19.59 -24.63 -4.30
CA ASP A 79 18.70 -24.55 -5.47
C ASP A 79 17.23 -24.19 -5.12
N ARG A 80 16.84 -24.40 -3.86
CA ARG A 80 15.48 -24.13 -3.35
C ARG A 80 15.33 -22.80 -2.60
N LEU A 81 16.33 -21.94 -2.62
CA LEU A 81 16.27 -20.65 -1.99
C LEU A 81 15.39 -19.63 -2.77
N GLY A 82 15.05 -19.90 -4.02
CA GLY A 82 14.15 -19.06 -4.84
C GLY A 82 14.77 -17.75 -5.34
N VAL A 83 16.07 -17.56 -5.18
CA VAL A 83 16.80 -16.36 -5.64
C VAL A 83 17.58 -16.62 -6.93
N PRO A 84 17.80 -15.62 -7.80
CA PRO A 84 18.63 -15.76 -8.99
C PRO A 84 20.05 -16.24 -8.65
N ARG A 85 20.64 -17.12 -9.48
CA ARG A 85 21.95 -17.74 -9.25
C ARG A 85 23.12 -16.75 -9.05
N HIS A 86 23.01 -15.54 -9.59
CA HIS A 86 24.03 -14.50 -9.46
C HIS A 86 23.92 -13.67 -8.16
N CYS A 87 22.89 -13.88 -7.35
CA CYS A 87 22.69 -13.12 -6.13
C CYS A 87 23.59 -13.61 -4.99
N ARG A 88 24.21 -12.67 -4.27
CA ARG A 88 25.01 -12.95 -3.07
C ARG A 88 24.10 -13.15 -1.85
N HIS A 89 23.37 -14.24 -1.80
CA HIS A 89 22.40 -14.52 -0.74
C HIS A 89 23.03 -14.97 0.59
N GLN A 90 24.33 -15.25 0.63
CA GLN A 90 25.09 -15.64 1.84
C GLN A 90 24.49 -16.84 2.62
N GLY A 91 23.62 -17.60 1.98
CA GLY A 91 22.94 -18.76 2.57
C GLY A 91 21.65 -18.42 3.32
N VAL A 92 21.10 -17.21 3.20
CA VAL A 92 19.84 -16.83 3.83
C VAL A 92 18.97 -15.98 2.91
N VAL A 93 17.67 -16.30 2.93
CA VAL A 93 16.63 -15.58 2.18
C VAL A 93 15.41 -15.46 3.10
N ALA A 94 14.89 -14.26 3.26
CA ALA A 94 13.61 -14.00 3.90
C ALA A 94 12.54 -13.78 2.85
N ARG A 95 11.39 -14.40 3.04
CA ARG A 95 10.18 -14.18 2.27
C ARG A 95 9.30 -13.20 3.04
N LEU A 96 8.92 -12.11 2.39
CA LEU A 96 8.03 -11.12 2.98
C LEU A 96 6.58 -11.59 2.93
N ASN A 97 5.78 -11.15 3.88
CA ASN A 97 4.35 -11.30 3.83
C ASN A 97 3.79 -10.54 2.62
N ALA A 98 2.82 -11.14 1.93
CA ALA A 98 2.04 -10.40 0.95
C ALA A 98 1.33 -9.24 1.66
N VAL A 99 1.39 -8.06 1.06
CA VAL A 99 0.65 -6.90 1.56
C VAL A 99 -0.83 -7.19 1.49
N ARG A 100 -1.53 -7.07 2.61
CA ARG A 100 -2.96 -7.31 2.65
C ARG A 100 -3.70 -6.17 1.96
N VAL A 101 -4.43 -6.47 0.91
CA VAL A 101 -5.24 -5.52 0.16
C VAL A 101 -6.69 -5.95 0.25
N PHE A 102 -7.55 -5.00 0.59
CA PHE A 102 -8.99 -5.24 0.73
C PHE A 102 -9.73 -4.73 -0.52
N PRO A 103 -10.86 -5.32 -0.88
CA PRO A 103 -11.76 -4.73 -1.86
C PRO A 103 -12.36 -3.45 -1.27
N PHE A 104 -12.72 -2.49 -2.12
CA PHE A 104 -13.32 -1.22 -1.68
C PHE A 104 -14.65 -1.40 -0.94
N SER A 105 -15.42 -2.46 -1.25
CA SER A 105 -16.64 -2.82 -0.53
C SER A 105 -16.42 -2.96 0.98
N HIS A 106 -15.25 -3.46 1.39
CA HIS A 106 -14.92 -3.59 2.80
C HIS A 106 -14.82 -2.23 3.53
N LEU A 107 -14.33 -1.17 2.85
CA LEU A 107 -14.40 0.18 3.41
C LEU A 107 -15.85 0.65 3.52
N LEU A 108 -16.65 0.44 2.48
CA LEU A 108 -18.06 0.85 2.49
C LEU A 108 -18.87 0.14 3.59
N GLU A 109 -18.61 -1.13 3.82
CA GLU A 109 -19.21 -1.89 4.94
C GLU A 109 -18.85 -1.27 6.29
N ARG A 110 -17.58 -0.90 6.51
CA ARG A 110 -17.13 -0.20 7.72
C ARG A 110 -17.78 1.18 7.88
N LEU A 111 -17.97 1.91 6.77
CA LEU A 111 -18.64 3.22 6.79
C LEU A 111 -20.14 3.12 7.07
N ALA A 112 -20.77 2.01 6.70
CA ALA A 112 -22.17 1.73 6.96
C ALA A 112 -22.42 1.22 8.39
N ASP A 113 -21.42 0.64 9.03
CA ASP A 113 -21.52 0.15 10.39
C ASP A 113 -21.47 1.31 11.40
N HIS A 114 -22.63 1.66 11.96
CA HIS A 114 -22.76 2.73 12.93
C HIS A 114 -22.22 2.36 14.33
N SER A 115 -21.85 1.11 14.56
CA SER A 115 -21.24 0.65 15.83
C SER A 115 -19.74 0.93 15.89
N GLN A 116 -19.11 1.25 14.76
CA GLN A 116 -17.68 1.52 14.66
C GLN A 116 -17.42 3.01 14.43
N GLU A 117 -16.30 3.48 14.96
CA GLU A 117 -15.82 4.83 14.66
C GLU A 117 -15.39 4.91 13.18
N LYS A 118 -16.01 5.84 12.45
CA LYS A 118 -15.68 6.04 11.03
C LYS A 118 -14.32 6.72 10.89
N PRO A 119 -13.47 6.30 9.95
CA PRO A 119 -12.22 7.01 9.69
C PRO A 119 -12.52 8.45 9.28
N ARG A 120 -11.92 9.41 10.00
CA ARG A 120 -12.07 10.84 9.68
C ARG A 120 -11.36 11.22 8.39
N THR A 121 -10.29 10.50 8.07
CA THR A 121 -9.42 10.79 6.94
C THR A 121 -9.21 9.55 6.08
N VAL A 122 -9.36 9.71 4.78
CA VAL A 122 -9.03 8.69 3.76
C VAL A 122 -8.02 9.29 2.80
N LEU A 123 -6.98 8.56 2.48
CA LEU A 123 -6.01 8.93 1.44
C LEU A 123 -6.36 8.20 0.14
N ALA A 124 -6.48 8.92 -0.96
CA ALA A 124 -6.68 8.34 -2.29
C ALA A 124 -5.47 8.65 -3.18
N LEU A 125 -4.93 7.61 -3.84
CA LEU A 125 -3.75 7.70 -4.69
C LEU A 125 -4.15 7.50 -6.15
N ASP A 126 -3.98 8.55 -6.96
CA ASP A 126 -4.35 8.54 -8.37
C ASP A 126 -3.14 8.25 -9.28
N SER A 127 -2.98 6.99 -9.65
CA SER A 127 -2.02 6.56 -10.69
C SER A 127 -0.53 6.78 -10.34
N LEU A 128 -0.13 6.54 -9.09
CA LEU A 128 1.29 6.54 -8.68
C LEU A 128 2.06 5.37 -9.31
N GLN A 129 3.24 5.63 -9.86
CA GLN A 129 4.03 4.65 -10.61
C GLN A 129 5.38 4.32 -9.99
N ASP A 130 5.91 5.15 -9.08
CA ASP A 130 7.16 4.88 -8.39
C ASP A 130 6.93 4.17 -7.05
N PRO A 131 7.47 2.93 -6.87
CA PRO A 131 7.32 2.17 -5.63
C PRO A 131 7.98 2.85 -4.42
N ARG A 132 9.01 3.66 -4.63
CA ARG A 132 9.67 4.40 -3.55
C ARG A 132 8.80 5.54 -3.06
N ASN A 133 8.18 6.29 -3.98
CA ASN A 133 7.22 7.34 -3.63
C ASN A 133 6.00 6.75 -2.94
N LEU A 134 5.44 5.66 -3.46
CA LEU A 134 4.32 4.97 -2.80
C LEU A 134 4.69 4.56 -1.36
N GLY A 135 5.82 3.88 -1.16
CA GLY A 135 6.27 3.48 0.17
C GLY A 135 6.46 4.65 1.13
N SER A 136 7.07 5.76 0.66
CA SER A 136 7.25 6.98 1.46
C SER A 136 5.92 7.65 1.83
N ILE A 137 4.95 7.66 0.91
CA ILE A 137 3.59 8.17 1.17
C ILE A 137 2.90 7.33 2.23
N LEU A 138 2.93 5.98 2.10
CA LEU A 138 2.30 5.07 3.06
C LEU A 138 2.92 5.23 4.46
N ARG A 139 4.23 5.42 4.55
CA ARG A 139 4.91 5.71 5.82
C ARG A 139 4.42 7.03 6.44
N SER A 140 4.31 8.08 5.64
CA SER A 140 3.83 9.38 6.08
C SER A 140 2.35 9.34 6.45
N ALA A 141 1.54 8.57 5.73
CA ALA A 141 0.12 8.35 6.01
C ALA A 141 -0.08 7.73 7.40
N LEU A 142 0.63 6.63 7.70
CA LEU A 142 0.57 6.01 9.02
C LEU A 142 1.01 6.99 10.11
N ALA A 143 2.12 7.71 9.91
CA ALA A 143 2.63 8.68 10.88
C ALA A 143 1.68 9.86 11.11
N ALA A 144 0.87 10.23 10.12
CA ALA A 144 -0.15 11.26 10.20
C ALA A 144 -1.54 10.73 10.62
N GLY A 145 -1.68 9.45 10.99
CA GLY A 145 -2.95 8.87 11.40
C GLY A 145 -3.95 8.56 10.27
N PHE A 146 -3.51 8.62 9.01
CA PHE A 146 -4.30 8.15 7.87
C PHE A 146 -4.18 6.64 7.77
N SER A 147 -5.13 5.91 8.31
CA SER A 147 -5.13 4.45 8.34
C SER A 147 -5.70 3.82 7.06
N ASP A 148 -6.55 4.53 6.34
CA ASP A 148 -7.32 4.03 5.21
C ASP A 148 -6.83 4.65 3.89
N VAL A 149 -6.32 3.80 2.98
CA VAL A 149 -5.69 4.25 1.72
C VAL A 149 -6.33 3.57 0.53
N LEU A 150 -6.86 4.37 -0.41
CA LEU A 150 -7.40 3.91 -1.70
C LEU A 150 -6.31 3.97 -2.77
N MET A 151 -6.19 2.91 -3.55
CA MET A 151 -5.28 2.84 -4.70
C MET A 151 -6.01 2.29 -5.92
N THR A 152 -5.68 2.79 -7.11
CA THR A 152 -6.21 2.22 -8.35
C THR A 152 -5.55 0.87 -8.64
N ARG A 153 -6.34 -0.12 -9.12
CA ARG A 153 -5.82 -1.41 -9.55
C ARG A 153 -4.90 -1.27 -10.75
N GLU A 154 -5.35 -0.50 -11.73
CA GLU A 154 -4.59 -0.21 -12.94
C GLU A 154 -3.86 1.13 -12.79
N ARG A 155 -2.75 1.29 -13.54
CA ARG A 155 -1.94 2.51 -13.57
C ARG A 155 -1.28 2.87 -12.23
N SER A 156 -1.25 1.95 -11.27
CA SER A 156 -0.52 2.09 -10.02
C SER A 156 0.54 1.02 -9.92
N VAL A 157 1.63 1.36 -9.26
CA VAL A 157 2.69 0.39 -8.96
C VAL A 157 2.15 -0.73 -8.06
N PRO A 158 2.50 -1.99 -8.34
CA PRO A 158 2.12 -3.08 -7.47
C PRO A 158 2.80 -2.98 -6.08
N LEU A 159 2.16 -3.54 -5.07
CA LEU A 159 2.67 -3.56 -3.68
C LEU A 159 3.76 -4.62 -3.51
N THR A 160 4.92 -4.34 -4.07
CA THR A 160 6.11 -5.22 -4.06
C THR A 160 6.93 -5.06 -2.78
N GLY A 161 7.89 -5.96 -2.57
CA GLY A 161 8.88 -5.84 -1.50
C GLY A 161 9.63 -4.49 -1.49
N THR A 162 9.71 -3.79 -2.62
CA THR A 162 10.27 -2.43 -2.68
C THR A 162 9.38 -1.42 -1.95
N VAL A 163 8.06 -1.51 -2.09
CA VAL A 163 7.10 -0.67 -1.35
C VAL A 163 7.17 -0.97 0.13
N VAL A 164 7.20 -2.26 0.52
CA VAL A 164 7.33 -2.69 1.92
C VAL A 164 8.58 -2.10 2.56
N ARG A 165 9.73 -2.21 1.90
CA ARG A 165 11.00 -1.62 2.38
C ARG A 165 10.94 -0.09 2.46
N ALA A 166 10.43 0.57 1.43
CA ALA A 166 10.33 2.03 1.38
C ALA A 166 9.37 2.59 2.44
N SER A 167 8.32 1.83 2.77
CA SER A 167 7.38 2.20 3.83
C SER A 167 7.90 1.94 5.24
N ALA A 168 9.07 1.32 5.39
CA ALA A 168 9.64 0.91 6.69
C ALA A 168 8.64 0.13 7.57
N GLY A 169 7.85 -0.77 6.96
CA GLY A 169 6.86 -1.60 7.65
C GLY A 169 5.48 -0.96 7.79
N ALA A 170 5.32 0.34 7.54
CA ALA A 170 4.04 1.04 7.72
C ALA A 170 2.87 0.38 6.96
N VAL A 171 3.16 -0.26 5.82
CA VAL A 171 2.16 -0.95 5.00
C VAL A 171 1.39 -2.03 5.74
N ALA A 172 1.98 -2.67 6.75
CA ALA A 172 1.35 -3.72 7.55
C ALA A 172 0.27 -3.19 8.51
N HIS A 173 0.32 -1.89 8.83
CA HIS A 173 -0.56 -1.22 9.78
C HIS A 173 -1.65 -0.37 9.09
N LEU A 174 -1.70 -0.38 7.75
CA LEU A 174 -2.67 0.36 6.95
C LEU A 174 -3.73 -0.56 6.37
N HIS A 175 -4.94 -0.04 6.23
CA HIS A 175 -5.99 -0.66 5.43
C HIS A 175 -5.86 -0.16 3.99
N LEU A 176 -5.28 -0.99 3.14
CA LEU A 176 -5.10 -0.67 1.73
C LEU A 176 -6.28 -1.22 0.92
N TYR A 177 -6.98 -0.36 0.20
CA TYR A 177 -8.12 -0.73 -0.63
C TYR A 177 -7.81 -0.54 -2.10
N GLN A 178 -8.13 -1.54 -2.90
CA GLN A 178 -7.94 -1.46 -4.34
C GLN A 178 -9.25 -1.19 -5.07
N VAL A 179 -9.25 -0.14 -5.89
CA VAL A 179 -10.41 0.27 -6.68
C VAL A 179 -10.15 0.11 -8.18
N GLY A 180 -11.16 -0.32 -8.94
CA GLY A 180 -11.08 -0.33 -10.41
C GLY A 180 -11.24 1.07 -10.99
N ASN A 181 -12.20 1.83 -10.47
CA ASN A 181 -12.48 3.20 -10.87
C ASN A 181 -12.45 4.13 -9.66
N LEU A 182 -11.47 5.04 -9.62
CA LEU A 182 -11.33 5.99 -8.52
C LEU A 182 -12.47 7.01 -8.48
N VAL A 183 -13.00 7.43 -9.65
CA VAL A 183 -14.11 8.40 -9.71
C VAL A 183 -15.35 7.85 -9.02
N ASP A 184 -15.70 6.59 -9.27
CA ASP A 184 -16.85 5.93 -8.64
C ASP A 184 -16.63 5.73 -7.13
N ALA A 185 -15.39 5.46 -6.73
CA ALA A 185 -15.05 5.34 -5.32
C ALA A 185 -15.18 6.68 -4.59
N LEU A 186 -14.72 7.78 -5.19
CA LEU A 186 -14.89 9.12 -4.63
C LEU A 186 -16.36 9.53 -4.54
N ASP A 187 -17.18 9.22 -5.56
CA ASP A 187 -18.63 9.43 -5.50
C ASP A 187 -19.28 8.66 -4.34
N SER A 188 -18.87 7.42 -4.15
CA SER A 188 -19.34 6.61 -3.02
C SER A 188 -18.95 7.20 -1.67
N LEU A 189 -17.72 7.73 -1.51
CA LEU A 189 -17.30 8.41 -0.29
C LEU A 189 -18.12 9.69 -0.03
N LYS A 190 -18.43 10.48 -1.06
CA LYS A 190 -19.32 11.64 -0.93
C LYS A 190 -20.69 11.26 -0.36
N LYS A 191 -21.27 10.17 -0.84
CA LYS A 191 -22.56 9.64 -0.32
C LYS A 191 -22.48 9.25 1.16
N HIS A 192 -21.26 8.98 1.68
CA HIS A 192 -21.00 8.72 3.11
C HIS A 192 -20.57 9.98 3.89
N GLY A 193 -20.66 11.17 3.27
CA GLY A 193 -20.40 12.45 3.91
C GLY A 193 -18.95 12.93 3.87
N TYR A 194 -18.10 12.33 3.02
CA TYR A 194 -16.72 12.78 2.85
C TYR A 194 -16.62 13.96 1.87
N TRP A 195 -15.85 14.96 2.24
CA TRP A 195 -15.39 16.01 1.34
C TRP A 195 -14.12 15.57 0.60
N ILE A 196 -14.08 15.75 -0.71
CA ILE A 196 -12.97 15.33 -1.56
C ILE A 196 -12.05 16.51 -1.87
N TYR A 197 -10.81 16.43 -1.39
CA TYR A 197 -9.77 17.44 -1.61
C TYR A 197 -8.74 16.92 -2.61
N GLY A 198 -8.75 17.45 -3.83
CA GLY A 198 -7.78 17.13 -4.87
C GLY A 198 -6.54 18.01 -4.78
N THR A 199 -5.35 17.41 -4.68
CA THR A 199 -4.10 18.18 -4.64
C THR A 199 -3.63 18.54 -6.04
N VAL A 200 -3.32 19.81 -6.25
CA VAL A 200 -2.87 20.35 -7.53
C VAL A 200 -1.69 21.31 -7.34
N THR A 201 -1.02 21.67 -8.43
CA THR A 201 0.13 22.61 -8.39
C THR A 201 -0.26 24.03 -8.79
N GLU A 202 -1.48 24.24 -9.29
CA GLU A 202 -1.92 25.55 -9.74
C GLU A 202 -2.09 26.53 -8.56
N GLN A 203 -1.50 27.69 -8.67
CA GLN A 203 -1.58 28.76 -7.66
C GLN A 203 -2.99 29.36 -7.52
N SER A 204 -3.87 29.14 -8.49
CA SER A 204 -5.28 29.56 -8.42
C SER A 204 -6.14 28.66 -7.51
N ALA A 205 -5.62 27.49 -7.12
CA ALA A 205 -6.27 26.61 -6.16
C ALA A 205 -6.14 27.18 -4.73
N ALA A 206 -7.02 26.75 -3.84
CA ALA A 206 -6.99 27.20 -2.46
C ALA A 206 -5.72 26.69 -1.73
N SER A 207 -5.09 27.57 -0.95
CA SER A 207 -3.93 27.16 -0.15
C SER A 207 -4.34 26.17 0.93
N ILE A 208 -3.57 25.07 1.10
CA ILE A 208 -3.78 24.13 2.20
C ILE A 208 -3.75 24.79 3.57
N TYR A 209 -3.05 25.92 3.69
CA TYR A 209 -2.90 26.66 4.96
C TYR A 209 -4.11 27.54 5.30
N THR A 210 -5.03 27.77 4.37
CA THR A 210 -6.22 28.63 4.57
C THR A 210 -7.53 27.88 4.42
N VAL A 211 -7.52 26.70 3.79
CA VAL A 211 -8.71 25.87 3.61
C VAL A 211 -9.20 25.35 4.94
N ASP A 212 -10.51 25.36 5.14
CA ASP A 212 -11.16 24.68 6.25
C ASP A 212 -11.32 23.19 5.94
N PHE A 213 -10.62 22.35 6.71
CA PHE A 213 -10.70 20.90 6.61
C PHE A 213 -11.71 20.37 7.64
N SER A 214 -12.98 20.73 7.57
CA SER A 214 -14.00 20.26 8.49
C SER A 214 -14.67 18.96 8.04
N GLY A 215 -15.11 18.11 8.98
CA GLY A 215 -15.82 16.85 8.72
C GLY A 215 -14.94 15.73 8.17
N PRO A 216 -15.51 14.61 7.73
CA PRO A 216 -14.76 13.53 7.10
C PRO A 216 -14.12 13.94 5.77
N ILE A 217 -12.86 13.58 5.56
CA ILE A 217 -12.04 14.07 4.44
C ILE A 217 -11.49 12.90 3.64
N CYS A 218 -11.57 12.99 2.32
CA CYS A 218 -10.74 12.21 1.42
C CYS A 218 -9.77 13.14 0.68
N VAL A 219 -8.47 12.95 0.92
CA VAL A 219 -7.42 13.66 0.19
C VAL A 219 -6.97 12.82 -1.01
N VAL A 220 -6.92 13.43 -2.19
CA VAL A 220 -6.48 12.77 -3.43
C VAL A 220 -5.12 13.31 -3.85
N ILE A 221 -4.14 12.43 -3.91
CA ILE A 221 -2.78 12.73 -4.40
C ILE A 221 -2.65 12.18 -5.82
N GLY A 222 -2.28 13.05 -6.75
CA GLY A 222 -2.06 12.68 -8.14
C GLY A 222 -0.68 12.08 -8.43
N SER A 223 -0.48 11.64 -9.66
CA SER A 223 0.80 11.08 -10.13
C SER A 223 1.86 12.14 -10.36
N GLU A 224 3.12 11.68 -10.39
CA GLU A 224 4.27 12.53 -10.71
C GLU A 224 4.15 13.12 -12.12
N GLY A 225 4.31 14.43 -12.25
CA GLY A 225 4.32 15.16 -13.51
C GLY A 225 2.96 15.41 -14.15
N LYS A 226 1.99 14.47 -14.04
CA LYS A 226 0.65 14.62 -14.62
C LYS A 226 -0.40 15.11 -13.61
N GLY A 227 -0.13 15.00 -12.33
CA GLY A 227 -1.08 15.35 -11.28
C GLY A 227 -2.34 14.45 -11.28
N LEU A 228 -3.48 15.04 -10.98
CA LEU A 228 -4.78 14.36 -10.98
C LEU A 228 -5.30 14.15 -12.40
N ARG A 229 -5.87 12.97 -12.67
CA ARG A 229 -6.60 12.74 -13.90
C ARG A 229 -7.80 13.68 -14.02
N PRO A 230 -8.18 14.13 -15.26
CA PRO A 230 -9.24 15.13 -15.44
C PRO A 230 -10.57 14.78 -14.75
N LEU A 231 -11.01 13.54 -14.81
CA LEU A 231 -12.26 13.11 -14.17
C LEU A 231 -12.15 13.07 -12.65
N VAL A 232 -11.00 12.67 -12.10
CA VAL A 232 -10.73 12.70 -10.66
C VAL A 232 -10.72 14.14 -10.16
N ARG A 233 -10.05 15.05 -10.88
CA ARG A 233 -10.06 16.48 -10.61
C ARG A 233 -11.49 17.06 -10.60
N LYS A 234 -12.32 16.70 -11.58
CA LYS A 234 -13.73 17.13 -11.65
C LYS A 234 -14.56 16.61 -10.49
N GLN A 235 -14.21 15.44 -9.96
CA GLN A 235 -14.91 14.82 -8.84
C GLN A 235 -14.48 15.41 -7.49
N SER A 236 -13.38 16.15 -7.42
CA SER A 236 -12.95 16.83 -6.19
C SER A 236 -13.88 18.02 -5.88
N ASP A 237 -14.29 18.13 -4.61
CA ASP A 237 -15.11 19.27 -4.13
C ASP A 237 -14.26 20.52 -3.99
N PHE A 238 -13.01 20.32 -3.57
CA PHE A 238 -12.02 21.38 -3.41
C PHE A 238 -10.72 21.00 -4.12
N LEU A 239 -10.12 21.97 -4.79
CA LEU A 239 -8.75 21.86 -5.29
C LEU A 239 -7.84 22.65 -4.36
N VAL A 240 -6.81 21.98 -3.84
CA VAL A 240 -5.88 22.54 -2.87
C VAL A 240 -4.45 22.49 -3.37
N THR A 241 -3.67 23.49 -3.00
CA THR A 241 -2.27 23.59 -3.39
C THR A 241 -1.37 23.95 -2.20
N ILE A 242 -0.12 23.51 -2.27
CA ILE A 242 0.95 23.97 -1.38
C ILE A 242 1.52 25.25 -1.99
N PRO A 243 1.42 26.42 -1.34
CA PRO A 243 2.01 27.64 -1.85
C PRO A 243 3.54 27.54 -1.99
N MET A 244 4.05 27.86 -3.17
CA MET A 244 5.48 27.79 -3.48
C MET A 244 6.08 29.19 -3.53
N GLN A 245 7.23 29.40 -2.91
CA GLN A 245 7.92 30.71 -2.83
C GLN A 245 8.77 31.04 -4.07
N ALA A 246 9.14 30.04 -4.85
CA ALA A 246 10.02 30.21 -6.01
C ALA A 246 9.28 29.83 -7.31
N ALA A 247 9.87 30.21 -8.46
CA ALA A 247 9.44 29.74 -9.78
C ALA A 247 9.65 28.21 -9.98
N PHE A 248 9.69 27.46 -8.89
CA PHE A 248 9.80 26.01 -8.86
C PHE A 248 8.39 25.41 -8.88
N ASN A 249 8.11 24.57 -9.87
CA ASN A 249 6.73 24.25 -10.22
C ASN A 249 6.14 23.06 -9.46
N SER A 250 6.93 22.27 -8.72
CA SER A 250 6.42 21.13 -7.98
C SER A 250 7.40 20.60 -6.92
N LEU A 251 6.88 19.94 -5.91
CA LEU A 251 7.62 19.09 -4.97
C LEU A 251 7.58 17.63 -5.45
N ASN A 252 8.50 16.82 -4.94
CA ASN A 252 8.33 15.36 -5.01
C ASN A 252 6.97 14.99 -4.41
N VAL A 253 6.27 14.05 -5.04
CA VAL A 253 4.89 13.70 -4.67
C VAL A 253 4.78 13.18 -3.23
N SER A 254 5.78 12.43 -2.74
CA SER A 254 5.75 11.93 -1.36
C SER A 254 5.96 13.05 -0.33
N VAL A 255 6.76 14.05 -0.67
CA VAL A 255 6.94 15.25 0.16
C VAL A 255 5.65 16.09 0.18
N ALA A 256 5.05 16.33 -0.98
CA ALA A 256 3.79 17.05 -1.09
C ALA A 256 2.67 16.34 -0.29
N ALA A 257 2.55 15.03 -0.45
CA ALA A 257 1.57 14.22 0.29
C ALA A 257 1.76 14.34 1.81
N ALA A 258 3.02 14.26 2.29
CA ALA A 258 3.31 14.41 3.72
C ALA A 258 2.89 15.79 4.23
N ILE A 259 3.26 16.88 3.55
CA ILE A 259 2.91 18.25 3.94
C ILE A 259 1.38 18.38 4.06
N VAL A 260 0.63 17.93 3.05
CA VAL A 260 -0.84 18.00 3.04
C VAL A 260 -1.45 17.21 4.20
N MET A 261 -1.02 15.96 4.40
CA MET A 261 -1.54 15.11 5.46
C MET A 261 -1.28 15.70 6.86
N PHE A 262 -0.06 16.17 7.11
CA PHE A 262 0.28 16.78 8.41
C PHE A 262 -0.41 18.14 8.62
N GLU A 263 -0.67 18.92 7.58
CA GLU A 263 -1.47 20.14 7.72
C GLU A 263 -2.93 19.83 8.07
N ILE A 264 -3.51 18.79 7.48
CA ILE A 264 -4.85 18.33 7.85
C ILE A 264 -4.89 17.94 9.32
N VAL A 265 -3.98 17.08 9.78
CA VAL A 265 -3.91 16.61 11.18
C VAL A 265 -3.70 17.78 12.15
N ARG A 266 -2.86 18.75 11.79
CA ARG A 266 -2.66 19.95 12.61
C ARG A 266 -3.96 20.73 12.84
N ARG A 267 -4.90 20.67 11.90
CA ARG A 267 -6.22 21.30 11.99
C ARG A 267 -7.25 20.49 12.75
N TYR A 268 -7.00 19.20 12.96
CA TYR A 268 -7.81 18.32 13.79
C TYR A 268 -7.03 17.95 15.06
N PRO A 269 -6.95 18.82 16.06
CA PRO A 269 -6.43 18.41 17.36
C PRO A 269 -7.34 17.32 17.93
N GLU A 270 -6.73 16.33 18.55
CA GLU A 270 -7.40 15.24 19.27
C GLU A 270 -8.34 15.76 20.37
#